data_0cfa9b1eca43298f25390a06a6999d82
#
_entry.id   0cfa9b1eca43298f25390a06a6999d82
#
_cell.length_a   1.000
_cell.length_b   1.000
_cell.length_c   1.000
_cell.angle_alpha   90.00
_cell.angle_beta   90.00
_cell.angle_gamma   90.00
#
_symmetry.space_group_name_H-M   'P 1'
#
loop_
_entity.id
_entity.type
_entity.pdbx_description
1 polymer ?
#
loop_
_entity_poly.entity_id
_entity_poly.type
_entity_poly.pdbx_seq_one_letter_code
_entity_poly.pdbx_strand_id
1 'polypeptide(L)'
;MFSAFEWLVAMRYLRARRAEGFISVIAGFSLLGIALGVATLIVVLSVMNGFRAELLGRILGLNGHILVQGIATPLEDYDALASRIAAIGGVVRASPIVEGQVMATSRQSASGALVRGMRAKDMQSHEVLADGIIGGSLASLDPRNDVVVGRRLANRLGLGLGDPITLISPQGTSTPVGTVPRSRTYRMAAIFDVGMFEYDSTFIFMPLEAAQIYFRQRDSVTAVEVILDDPDQVNQAKASLFPLTSGRERLTDWQQVNSSYFNALQVERNVMFLILTLIIVVAAFNIISSLIMLVKDKGRDIAILRTMGATRGSVMRVFFLAGASIGVVGTLSGFALGVAFADNIATLQRWLESLTGTNLFAAEVYFLSQLPAVIDWGEVTVVVLMGLGLSLLATIYPSWRAARLDPVEALRYE
;
A
#
# COMPACT_ATOMS: atom_id res chain seq x y z
N MET A 1 6.54 44.36 -1.83
CA MET A 1 5.11 44.39 -2.17
C MET A 1 5.00 44.46 -3.70
N PHE A 2 4.14 43.66 -4.30
CA PHE A 2 3.84 43.79 -5.73
C PHE A 2 2.87 44.95 -5.97
N SER A 3 3.11 45.76 -7.01
CA SER A 3 2.23 46.87 -7.35
C SER A 3 1.02 46.41 -8.18
N ALA A 4 -0.09 47.14 -8.09
CA ALA A 4 -1.29 46.85 -8.92
C ALA A 4 -0.95 46.84 -10.44
N PHE A 5 0.02 47.67 -10.86
CA PHE A 5 0.53 47.70 -12.21
C PHE A 5 1.20 46.35 -12.60
N GLU A 6 2.08 45.82 -11.74
CA GLU A 6 2.80 44.56 -12.02
C GLU A 6 1.85 43.38 -12.16
N TRP A 7 0.82 43.31 -11.31
CA TRP A 7 -0.21 42.29 -11.39
C TRP A 7 -1.06 42.41 -12.67
N LEU A 8 -1.46 43.62 -13.04
CA LEU A 8 -2.25 43.88 -14.26
C LEU A 8 -1.48 43.48 -15.51
N VAL A 9 -0.19 43.84 -15.60
CA VAL A 9 0.67 43.49 -16.75
C VAL A 9 0.91 42.00 -16.82
N ALA A 10 1.19 41.32 -15.68
CA ALA A 10 1.38 39.87 -15.62
C ALA A 10 0.14 39.11 -16.12
N MET A 11 -1.05 39.47 -15.64
CA MET A 11 -2.31 38.86 -16.08
C MET A 11 -2.62 39.14 -17.56
N ARG A 12 -2.25 40.29 -18.05
CA ARG A 12 -2.42 40.64 -19.45
C ARG A 12 -1.49 39.83 -20.37
N TYR A 13 -0.30 39.48 -19.93
CA TYR A 13 0.62 38.61 -20.67
C TYR A 13 0.15 37.16 -20.75
N LEU A 14 -0.59 36.69 -19.77
CA LEU A 14 -1.20 35.36 -19.77
C LEU A 14 -2.48 35.28 -20.61
N ARG A 15 -3.19 36.41 -20.79
CA ARG A 15 -4.47 36.46 -21.51
C ARG A 15 -4.23 36.73 -23.00
N ALA A 16 -4.51 35.74 -23.85
CA ALA A 16 -4.32 35.81 -25.27
C ALA A 16 -5.12 36.98 -25.92
N ARG A 17 -4.46 37.79 -26.76
CA ARG A 17 -5.11 38.53 -27.82
C ARG A 17 -5.17 37.68 -29.09
N ARG A 18 -6.21 37.83 -29.91
CA ARG A 18 -6.42 37.07 -31.16
C ARG A 18 -5.20 37.05 -32.11
N ALA A 19 -4.31 38.02 -32.02
CA ALA A 19 -3.10 38.10 -32.83
C ALA A 19 -1.89 37.32 -32.26
N GLU A 20 -1.92 36.86 -31.00
CA GLU A 20 -0.78 36.24 -30.29
C GLU A 20 -1.12 34.83 -29.79
N GLY A 21 -1.90 34.06 -30.56
CA GLY A 21 -2.39 32.74 -30.18
C GLY A 21 -1.31 31.73 -29.75
N PHE A 22 -0.08 31.89 -30.32
CA PHE A 22 1.03 30.98 -30.06
C PHE A 22 1.54 31.03 -28.60
N ILE A 23 1.58 32.23 -28.00
CA ILE A 23 2.03 32.42 -26.60
C ILE A 23 1.04 31.77 -25.61
N SER A 24 -0.25 31.94 -25.88
CA SER A 24 -1.30 31.33 -25.06
C SER A 24 -1.27 29.81 -25.14
N VAL A 25 -0.96 29.23 -26.28
CA VAL A 25 -0.80 27.81 -26.50
C VAL A 25 0.39 27.25 -25.67
N ILE A 26 1.54 27.93 -25.68
CA ILE A 26 2.71 27.52 -24.89
C ILE A 26 2.42 27.59 -23.39
N ALA A 27 1.79 28.67 -22.91
CA ALA A 27 1.39 28.78 -21.51
C ALA A 27 0.37 27.69 -21.13
N GLY A 28 -0.56 27.37 -22.04
CA GLY A 28 -1.50 26.27 -21.89
C GLY A 28 -0.81 24.90 -21.78
N PHE A 29 0.15 24.60 -22.66
CA PHE A 29 0.93 23.37 -22.58
C PHE A 29 1.74 23.26 -21.28
N SER A 30 2.30 24.38 -20.81
CA SER A 30 3.02 24.39 -19.52
C SER A 30 2.07 24.12 -18.34
N LEU A 31 0.91 24.76 -18.35
CA LEU A 31 -0.12 24.53 -17.34
C LEU A 31 -0.58 23.07 -17.35
N LEU A 32 -0.88 22.53 -18.53
CA LEU A 32 -1.26 21.13 -18.69
C LEU A 32 -0.15 20.18 -18.25
N GLY A 33 1.11 20.47 -18.59
CA GLY A 33 2.26 19.66 -18.19
C GLY A 33 2.42 19.59 -16.66
N ILE A 34 2.28 20.74 -15.97
CA ILE A 34 2.31 20.77 -14.50
C ILE A 34 1.11 20.05 -13.92
N ALA A 35 -0.09 20.33 -14.43
CA ALA A 35 -1.32 19.72 -13.94
C ALA A 35 -1.30 18.18 -14.10
N LEU A 36 -0.91 17.69 -15.28
CA LEU A 36 -0.76 16.25 -15.53
C LEU A 36 0.34 15.65 -14.66
N GLY A 37 1.48 16.31 -14.50
CA GLY A 37 2.56 15.85 -13.63
C GLY A 37 2.07 15.66 -12.19
N VAL A 38 1.48 16.69 -11.60
CA VAL A 38 0.94 16.63 -10.22
C VAL A 38 -0.17 15.60 -10.10
N ALA A 39 -1.12 15.56 -11.06
CA ALA A 39 -2.21 14.59 -11.06
C ALA A 39 -1.69 13.15 -11.13
N THR A 40 -0.75 12.87 -12.05
CA THR A 40 -0.14 11.53 -12.18
C THR A 40 0.55 11.11 -10.89
N LEU A 41 1.28 12.02 -10.23
CA LEU A 41 1.92 11.74 -8.95
C LEU A 41 0.91 11.33 -7.88
N ILE A 42 -0.16 12.10 -7.71
CA ILE A 42 -1.21 11.81 -6.73
C ILE A 42 -1.88 10.47 -7.03
N VAL A 43 -2.23 10.21 -8.29
CA VAL A 43 -2.88 8.94 -8.68
C VAL A 43 -1.97 7.75 -8.42
N VAL A 44 -0.70 7.82 -8.86
CA VAL A 44 0.25 6.72 -8.70
C VAL A 44 0.50 6.43 -7.21
N LEU A 45 0.75 7.46 -6.39
CA LEU A 45 0.92 7.28 -4.94
C LEU A 45 -0.33 6.68 -4.28
N SER A 46 -1.52 7.18 -4.63
CA SER A 46 -2.78 6.67 -4.06
C SER A 46 -3.03 5.21 -4.43
N VAL A 47 -2.74 4.80 -5.67
CA VAL A 47 -2.84 3.39 -6.10
C VAL A 47 -1.83 2.52 -5.37
N MET A 48 -0.59 2.97 -5.24
CA MET A 48 0.45 2.22 -4.53
C MET A 48 0.12 2.06 -3.05
N ASN A 49 -0.35 3.12 -2.39
CA ASN A 49 -0.80 3.06 -1.01
C ASN A 49 -2.00 2.12 -0.84
N GLY A 50 -2.95 2.15 -1.78
CA GLY A 50 -4.09 1.22 -1.80
C GLY A 50 -3.65 -0.23 -1.97
N PHE A 51 -2.76 -0.50 -2.92
CA PHE A 51 -2.21 -1.82 -3.15
C PHE A 51 -1.44 -2.34 -1.93
N ARG A 52 -0.60 -1.49 -1.32
CA ARG A 52 0.13 -1.81 -0.09
C ARG A 52 -0.83 -2.11 1.07
N ALA A 53 -1.83 -1.27 1.30
CA ALA A 53 -2.81 -1.47 2.37
C ALA A 53 -3.58 -2.78 2.19
N GLU A 54 -4.05 -3.06 0.97
CA GLU A 54 -4.78 -4.29 0.66
C GLU A 54 -3.92 -5.55 0.84
N LEU A 55 -2.67 -5.52 0.34
CA LEU A 55 -1.75 -6.65 0.51
C LEU A 55 -1.35 -6.86 1.98
N LEU A 56 -1.04 -5.78 2.70
CA LEU A 56 -0.74 -5.88 4.14
C LEU A 56 -1.94 -6.38 4.92
N GLY A 57 -3.14 -5.87 4.65
CA GLY A 57 -4.37 -6.33 5.27
C GLY A 57 -4.60 -7.82 5.06
N ARG A 58 -4.28 -8.34 3.89
CA ARG A 58 -4.38 -9.78 3.57
C ARG A 58 -3.28 -10.61 4.27
N ILE A 59 -2.02 -10.17 4.20
CA ILE A 59 -0.90 -10.88 4.85
C ILE A 59 -1.09 -10.93 6.36
N LEU A 60 -1.51 -9.83 6.97
CA LEU A 60 -1.70 -9.71 8.42
C LEU A 60 -3.06 -10.21 8.88
N GLY A 61 -4.02 -10.34 7.96
CA GLY A 61 -5.41 -10.68 8.29
C GLY A 61 -5.58 -12.02 9.00
N LEU A 62 -4.77 -13.04 8.68
CA LEU A 62 -4.81 -14.38 9.29
C LEU A 62 -3.59 -14.71 10.13
N ASN A 63 -2.56 -13.87 10.13
CA ASN A 63 -1.35 -14.08 10.91
C ASN A 63 -1.19 -12.99 11.97
N GLY A 64 -0.68 -13.39 13.13
CA GLY A 64 -0.29 -12.44 14.15
C GLY A 64 0.86 -11.53 13.70
N HIS A 65 0.90 -10.34 14.22
CA HIS A 65 1.95 -9.37 13.93
C HIS A 65 3.28 -9.76 14.56
N ILE A 66 3.24 -10.47 15.70
CA ILE A 66 4.43 -11.04 16.36
C ILE A 66 4.11 -12.48 16.78
N LEU A 67 5.05 -13.38 16.55
CA LEU A 67 5.02 -14.75 17.05
C LEU A 67 6.09 -14.89 18.15
N VAL A 68 5.65 -15.26 19.33
CA VAL A 68 6.53 -15.63 20.45
C VAL A 68 6.67 -17.14 20.44
N GLN A 69 7.83 -17.65 20.06
CA GLN A 69 8.10 -19.08 19.84
C GLN A 69 9.19 -19.57 20.77
N GLY A 70 9.11 -20.81 21.26
CA GLY A 70 10.21 -21.45 21.96
C GLY A 70 11.38 -21.77 21.00
N ILE A 71 12.62 -21.53 21.41
CA ILE A 71 13.81 -21.74 20.57
C ILE A 71 14.13 -23.22 20.35
N ALA A 72 14.05 -24.03 21.40
CA ALA A 72 14.41 -25.45 21.36
C ALA A 72 13.28 -26.38 21.84
N THR A 73 12.35 -25.87 22.61
CA THR A 73 11.24 -26.60 23.20
C THR A 73 9.93 -25.85 22.98
N PRO A 74 8.80 -26.56 22.87
CA PRO A 74 7.49 -25.92 22.89
C PRO A 74 7.33 -25.04 24.14
N LEU A 75 6.45 -24.04 24.05
CA LEU A 75 6.16 -23.13 25.17
C LEU A 75 5.25 -23.84 26.18
N GLU A 76 5.78 -24.04 27.35
CA GLU A 76 5.03 -24.39 28.57
C GLU A 76 4.57 -23.09 29.25
N ASP A 77 3.64 -23.13 30.18
CA ASP A 77 3.07 -21.95 30.87
C ASP A 77 2.56 -20.84 29.92
N TYR A 78 2.13 -21.23 28.74
CA TYR A 78 1.70 -20.31 27.67
C TYR A 78 0.52 -19.41 28.07
N ASP A 79 -0.32 -19.83 29.01
CA ASP A 79 -1.45 -19.05 29.51
C ASP A 79 -1.01 -17.85 30.33
N ALA A 80 -0.03 -18.07 31.23
CA ALA A 80 0.55 -16.99 31.99
C ALA A 80 1.32 -16.02 31.10
N LEU A 81 2.05 -16.54 30.11
CA LEU A 81 2.76 -15.71 29.12
C LEU A 81 1.78 -14.89 28.27
N ALA A 82 0.75 -15.51 27.71
CA ALA A 82 -0.28 -14.82 26.90
C ALA A 82 -0.99 -13.72 27.71
N SER A 83 -1.30 -13.97 28.98
CA SER A 83 -1.93 -12.99 29.86
C SER A 83 -1.02 -11.78 30.13
N ARG A 84 0.28 -12.01 30.35
CA ARG A 84 1.27 -10.93 30.52
C ARG A 84 1.45 -10.10 29.24
N ILE A 85 1.47 -10.77 28.09
CA ILE A 85 1.57 -10.10 26.79
C ILE A 85 0.33 -9.26 26.52
N ALA A 86 -0.86 -9.79 26.79
CA ALA A 86 -2.13 -9.09 26.59
C ALA A 86 -2.28 -7.83 27.47
N ALA A 87 -1.50 -7.73 28.55
CA ALA A 87 -1.51 -6.54 29.44
C ALA A 87 -0.63 -5.39 28.91
N ILE A 88 0.14 -5.59 27.83
CA ILE A 88 0.98 -4.55 27.22
C ILE A 88 0.10 -3.60 26.41
N GLY A 89 0.32 -2.29 26.55
CA GLY A 89 -0.36 -1.29 25.72
C GLY A 89 -0.07 -1.49 24.23
N GLY A 90 -1.11 -1.38 23.38
CA GLY A 90 -1.02 -1.60 21.94
C GLY A 90 -1.20 -3.07 21.52
N VAL A 91 -1.33 -4.01 22.46
CA VAL A 91 -1.67 -5.41 22.17
C VAL A 91 -3.19 -5.59 22.23
N VAL A 92 -3.78 -5.97 21.10
CA VAL A 92 -5.22 -6.27 20.99
C VAL A 92 -5.51 -7.67 21.50
N ARG A 93 -4.64 -8.64 21.14
CA ARG A 93 -4.83 -10.05 21.49
C ARG A 93 -3.51 -10.81 21.56
N ALA A 94 -3.43 -11.75 22.50
CA ALA A 94 -2.35 -12.72 22.60
C ALA A 94 -2.97 -14.12 22.69
N SER A 95 -2.82 -14.93 21.65
CA SER A 95 -3.48 -16.23 21.51
C SER A 95 -2.45 -17.34 21.41
N PRO A 96 -2.52 -18.39 22.26
CA PRO A 96 -1.68 -19.56 22.10
C PRO A 96 -2.13 -20.38 20.88
N ILE A 97 -1.15 -20.79 20.07
CA ILE A 97 -1.37 -21.60 18.87
C ILE A 97 -0.47 -22.83 18.82
N VAL A 98 -1.02 -23.89 18.25
CA VAL A 98 -0.26 -25.08 17.84
C VAL A 98 -0.30 -25.18 16.33
N GLU A 99 0.87 -25.10 15.69
CA GLU A 99 0.97 -25.11 14.24
C GLU A 99 1.87 -26.23 13.75
N GLY A 100 1.46 -26.88 12.65
CA GLY A 100 2.25 -27.92 12.05
C GLY A 100 1.80 -28.28 10.64
N GLN A 101 2.76 -28.71 9.82
CA GLN A 101 2.51 -29.17 8.47
C GLN A 101 2.01 -30.60 8.46
N VAL A 102 1.02 -30.87 7.61
CA VAL A 102 0.41 -32.19 7.43
C VAL A 102 0.12 -32.45 5.97
N MET A 103 -0.12 -33.70 5.64
CA MET A 103 -0.79 -34.08 4.41
C MET A 103 -2.28 -34.32 4.72
N ALA A 104 -3.14 -33.50 4.14
CA ALA A 104 -4.58 -33.67 4.21
C ALA A 104 -5.03 -34.59 3.06
N THR A 105 -5.79 -35.62 3.37
CA THR A 105 -6.21 -36.62 2.39
C THR A 105 -7.71 -36.87 2.45
N SER A 106 -8.28 -37.13 1.29
CA SER A 106 -9.62 -37.66 1.09
C SER A 106 -9.54 -39.06 0.44
N ARG A 107 -10.67 -39.61 0.05
CA ARG A 107 -10.69 -40.86 -0.74
C ARG A 107 -10.13 -40.68 -2.15
N GLN A 108 -10.09 -39.47 -2.67
CA GLN A 108 -9.81 -39.20 -4.09
C GLN A 108 -8.47 -38.46 -4.29
N SER A 109 -8.04 -37.64 -3.33
CA SER A 109 -6.88 -36.78 -3.50
C SER A 109 -6.16 -36.50 -2.18
N ALA A 110 -4.93 -35.98 -2.30
CA ALA A 110 -4.10 -35.55 -1.18
C ALA A 110 -3.49 -34.18 -1.48
N SER A 111 -3.31 -33.35 -0.46
CA SER A 111 -2.69 -32.02 -0.55
C SER A 111 -1.91 -31.71 0.71
N GLY A 112 -0.78 -31.02 0.57
CA GLY A 112 -0.11 -30.41 1.73
C GLY A 112 -1.03 -29.39 2.38
N ALA A 113 -1.03 -29.36 3.71
CA ALA A 113 -1.81 -28.41 4.48
C ALA A 113 -1.05 -27.97 5.73
N LEU A 114 -1.38 -26.78 6.23
CA LEU A 114 -0.92 -26.23 7.49
C LEU A 114 -2.08 -26.24 8.47
N VAL A 115 -1.90 -27.01 9.53
CA VAL A 115 -2.89 -27.07 10.61
C VAL A 115 -2.53 -26.02 11.66
N ARG A 116 -3.54 -25.21 12.05
CA ARG A 116 -3.44 -24.24 13.13
C ARG A 116 -4.51 -24.53 14.19
N GLY A 117 -4.05 -24.97 15.34
CA GLY A 117 -4.88 -25.16 16.53
C GLY A 117 -5.01 -23.88 17.32
N MET A 118 -6.23 -23.43 17.57
CA MET A 118 -6.56 -22.21 18.32
C MET A 118 -7.70 -22.47 19.29
N ARG A 119 -7.81 -21.66 20.34
CA ARG A 119 -8.98 -21.71 21.22
C ARG A 119 -10.23 -21.30 20.46
N ALA A 120 -11.36 -21.90 20.78
CA ALA A 120 -12.63 -21.57 20.12
C ALA A 120 -12.97 -20.07 20.20
N LYS A 121 -12.72 -19.45 21.36
CA LYS A 121 -12.91 -18.00 21.56
C LYS A 121 -12.02 -17.16 20.65
N ASP A 122 -10.76 -17.59 20.44
CA ASP A 122 -9.80 -16.87 19.65
C ASP A 122 -10.13 -17.00 18.15
N MET A 123 -10.64 -18.16 17.69
CA MET A 123 -11.17 -18.34 16.34
C MET A 123 -12.37 -17.43 16.06
N GLN A 124 -13.31 -17.35 17.02
CA GLN A 124 -14.51 -16.51 16.89
C GLN A 124 -14.22 -15.02 16.93
N SER A 125 -13.22 -14.60 17.70
CA SER A 125 -12.77 -13.20 17.78
C SER A 125 -11.80 -12.79 16.66
N HIS A 126 -11.44 -13.72 15.78
CA HIS A 126 -10.57 -13.46 14.64
C HIS A 126 -11.42 -12.98 13.46
N GLU A 127 -11.55 -11.66 13.31
CA GLU A 127 -12.48 -11.02 12.36
C GLU A 127 -12.39 -11.64 10.96
N VAL A 128 -11.21 -11.72 10.37
CA VAL A 128 -11.02 -12.24 9.00
C VAL A 128 -11.47 -13.70 8.88
N LEU A 129 -11.24 -14.54 9.90
CA LEU A 129 -11.67 -15.93 9.88
C LEU A 129 -13.18 -16.04 10.13
N ALA A 130 -13.72 -15.27 11.08
CA ALA A 130 -15.14 -15.33 11.44
C ALA A 130 -16.03 -14.83 10.31
N ASP A 131 -15.66 -13.71 9.67
CA ASP A 131 -16.37 -13.15 8.52
C ASP A 131 -16.19 -14.00 7.25
N GLY A 132 -15.07 -14.72 7.16
CA GLY A 132 -14.76 -15.62 6.04
C GLY A 132 -15.50 -16.95 6.07
N ILE A 133 -16.31 -17.29 7.08
CA ILE A 133 -17.06 -18.55 7.11
C ILE A 133 -18.19 -18.53 6.08
N ILE A 134 -18.06 -19.36 5.07
CA ILE A 134 -19.06 -19.51 3.99
C ILE A 134 -19.98 -20.70 4.18
N GLY A 135 -19.68 -21.61 5.10
CA GLY A 135 -20.51 -22.76 5.42
C GLY A 135 -20.16 -23.37 6.78
N GLY A 136 -21.15 -23.85 7.51
CA GLY A 136 -20.97 -24.35 8.87
C GLY A 136 -20.96 -23.25 9.93
N SER A 137 -20.38 -23.52 11.11
CA SER A 137 -20.32 -22.54 12.21
C SER A 137 -19.13 -22.80 13.12
N LEU A 138 -18.44 -21.73 13.55
CA LEU A 138 -17.37 -21.79 14.54
C LEU A 138 -17.88 -22.02 15.97
N ALA A 139 -19.14 -21.67 16.24
CA ALA A 139 -19.72 -21.79 17.59
C ALA A 139 -20.07 -23.24 18.00
N SER A 140 -20.24 -24.12 17.02
CA SER A 140 -20.68 -25.51 17.23
C SER A 140 -19.58 -26.55 16.99
N LEU A 141 -18.30 -26.15 17.00
CA LEU A 141 -17.19 -27.07 16.78
C LEU A 141 -17.04 -28.06 17.95
N ASP A 142 -16.97 -29.36 17.62
CA ASP A 142 -16.56 -30.40 18.59
C ASP A 142 -15.04 -30.18 18.89
N PRO A 143 -14.68 -29.98 20.19
CA PRO A 143 -13.29 -29.67 20.56
C PRO A 143 -12.27 -30.75 20.17
N ARG A 144 -12.70 -31.96 19.80
CA ARG A 144 -11.82 -33.10 19.52
C ARG A 144 -11.84 -33.62 18.10
N ASN A 145 -12.95 -33.40 17.37
CA ASN A 145 -13.20 -34.13 16.13
C ASN A 145 -13.49 -33.23 14.93
N ASP A 146 -13.68 -31.94 15.15
CA ASP A 146 -14.05 -31.00 14.09
C ASP A 146 -12.88 -30.17 13.60
N VAL A 147 -12.90 -29.83 12.29
CA VAL A 147 -11.95 -28.92 11.65
C VAL A 147 -12.68 -27.95 10.73
N VAL A 148 -12.04 -26.80 10.51
CA VAL A 148 -12.46 -25.75 9.59
C VAL A 148 -11.46 -25.72 8.45
N VAL A 149 -11.92 -25.86 7.20
CA VAL A 149 -11.05 -26.07 6.03
C VAL A 149 -11.25 -24.93 5.04
N GLY A 150 -10.16 -24.45 4.42
CA GLY A 150 -10.23 -23.47 3.36
C GLY A 150 -10.98 -23.99 2.13
N ARG A 151 -11.79 -23.14 1.51
CA ARG A 151 -12.66 -23.50 0.37
C ARG A 151 -11.90 -24.17 -0.77
N ARG A 152 -10.75 -23.63 -1.13
CA ARG A 152 -9.94 -24.18 -2.25
C ARG A 152 -9.33 -25.53 -1.89
N LEU A 153 -8.95 -25.73 -0.64
CA LEU A 153 -8.47 -27.02 -0.13
C LEU A 153 -9.59 -28.05 -0.14
N ALA A 154 -10.77 -27.69 0.38
CA ALA A 154 -11.95 -28.53 0.37
C ALA A 154 -12.34 -28.97 -1.05
N ASN A 155 -12.40 -28.02 -1.99
CA ASN A 155 -12.69 -28.30 -3.40
C ASN A 155 -11.64 -29.24 -4.04
N ARG A 156 -10.33 -29.01 -3.77
CA ARG A 156 -9.24 -29.84 -4.28
C ARG A 156 -9.31 -31.28 -3.75
N LEU A 157 -9.75 -31.44 -2.51
CA LEU A 157 -9.94 -32.74 -1.88
C LEU A 157 -11.29 -33.39 -2.24
N GLY A 158 -12.20 -32.67 -2.90
CA GLY A 158 -13.55 -33.11 -3.24
C GLY A 158 -14.42 -33.36 -2.00
N LEU A 159 -14.25 -32.52 -0.95
CA LEU A 159 -14.95 -32.64 0.34
C LEU A 159 -15.98 -31.54 0.52
N GLY A 160 -17.11 -31.89 1.12
CA GLY A 160 -18.17 -31.01 1.56
C GLY A 160 -18.33 -30.96 3.10
N LEU A 161 -19.25 -30.12 3.57
CA LEU A 161 -19.57 -30.03 4.99
C LEU A 161 -20.02 -31.40 5.53
N GLY A 162 -19.42 -31.79 6.66
CA GLY A 162 -19.72 -33.08 7.33
C GLY A 162 -18.84 -34.24 6.86
N ASP A 163 -18.13 -34.11 5.76
CA ASP A 163 -17.26 -35.16 5.23
C ASP A 163 -16.01 -35.39 6.11
N PRO A 164 -15.50 -36.64 6.12
CA PRO A 164 -14.28 -36.98 6.83
C PRO A 164 -13.04 -36.55 6.06
N ILE A 165 -12.12 -35.83 6.72
CA ILE A 165 -10.80 -35.48 6.25
C ILE A 165 -9.74 -36.17 7.11
N THR A 166 -8.77 -36.82 6.48
CA THR A 166 -7.70 -37.52 7.19
C THR A 166 -6.42 -36.70 7.12
N LEU A 167 -5.84 -36.38 8.27
CA LEU A 167 -4.59 -35.64 8.42
C LEU A 167 -3.46 -36.61 8.73
N ILE A 168 -2.39 -36.56 7.96
CA ILE A 168 -1.21 -37.41 8.10
C ILE A 168 -0.01 -36.52 8.43
N SER A 169 0.57 -36.68 9.62
CA SER A 169 1.75 -35.93 10.04
C SER A 169 3.03 -36.56 9.48
N PRO A 170 3.93 -35.77 8.88
CA PRO A 170 5.25 -36.27 8.48
C PRO A 170 6.12 -36.69 9.70
N GLN A 171 5.86 -36.10 10.86
CA GLN A 171 6.48 -36.49 12.11
C GLN A 171 5.81 -37.76 12.66
N GLY A 172 6.29 -38.91 12.22
CA GLY A 172 5.79 -40.21 12.64
C GLY A 172 6.23 -40.62 14.05
N THR A 173 5.73 -41.77 14.50
CA THR A 173 6.24 -42.44 15.67
C THR A 173 7.36 -43.39 15.25
N SER A 174 8.55 -43.25 15.84
CA SER A 174 9.64 -44.20 15.63
C SER A 174 9.26 -45.53 16.28
N THR A 175 9.27 -46.58 15.48
CA THR A 175 9.05 -47.97 15.91
C THR A 175 10.24 -48.80 15.54
N PRO A 176 10.45 -49.99 16.16
CA PRO A 176 11.54 -50.88 15.82
C PRO A 176 11.64 -51.27 14.34
N VAL A 177 10.53 -51.11 13.59
CA VAL A 177 10.39 -51.50 12.17
C VAL A 177 10.48 -50.25 11.26
N GLY A 178 10.65 -49.03 11.81
CA GLY A 178 10.72 -47.77 11.05
C GLY A 178 9.78 -46.72 11.60
N THR A 179 9.76 -45.55 10.95
CA THR A 179 8.89 -44.45 11.35
C THR A 179 7.51 -44.61 10.72
N VAL A 180 6.48 -44.77 11.54
CA VAL A 180 5.08 -44.84 11.10
C VAL A 180 4.45 -43.47 11.16
N PRO A 181 3.97 -42.88 10.03
CA PRO A 181 3.27 -41.61 10.01
C PRO A 181 2.03 -41.65 10.91
N ARG A 182 1.78 -40.56 11.62
CA ARG A 182 0.56 -40.46 12.42
C ARG A 182 -0.60 -40.01 11.52
N SER A 183 -1.67 -40.78 11.57
CA SER A 183 -2.90 -40.46 10.83
C SER A 183 -4.08 -40.35 11.77
N ARG A 184 -4.91 -39.32 11.56
CA ARG A 184 -6.17 -39.15 12.28
C ARG A 184 -7.21 -38.51 11.38
N THR A 185 -8.44 -39.00 11.48
CA THR A 185 -9.59 -38.50 10.73
C THR A 185 -10.39 -37.53 11.57
N TYR A 186 -10.77 -36.41 10.97
CA TYR A 186 -11.61 -35.36 11.54
C TYR A 186 -12.84 -35.14 10.67
N ARG A 187 -13.86 -34.49 11.21
CA ARG A 187 -15.04 -34.06 10.45
C ARG A 187 -14.88 -32.59 10.02
N MET A 188 -15.15 -32.30 8.77
CA MET A 188 -15.17 -30.95 8.27
C MET A 188 -16.44 -30.22 8.70
N ALA A 189 -16.38 -29.41 9.76
CA ALA A 189 -17.54 -28.76 10.37
C ALA A 189 -17.83 -27.38 9.79
N ALA A 190 -16.82 -26.73 9.23
CA ALA A 190 -16.99 -25.43 8.57
C ALA A 190 -16.02 -25.27 7.42
N ILE A 191 -16.38 -24.40 6.47
CA ILE A 191 -15.55 -23.99 5.33
C ILE A 191 -15.37 -22.48 5.40
N PHE A 192 -14.14 -22.01 5.25
CA PHE A 192 -13.83 -20.60 5.17
C PHE A 192 -13.30 -20.21 3.79
N ASP A 193 -13.51 -18.95 3.42
CA ASP A 193 -12.97 -18.29 2.23
C ASP A 193 -12.63 -16.84 2.59
N VAL A 194 -11.35 -16.57 2.75
CA VAL A 194 -10.83 -15.24 3.09
C VAL A 194 -10.36 -14.48 1.84
N GLY A 195 -10.56 -15.06 0.66
CA GLY A 195 -10.16 -14.47 -0.62
C GLY A 195 -8.67 -14.51 -0.90
N MET A 196 -7.86 -15.23 -0.10
CA MET A 196 -6.43 -15.43 -0.32
C MET A 196 -6.16 -16.86 -0.76
N PHE A 197 -5.58 -16.98 -1.97
CA PHE A 197 -5.29 -18.29 -2.54
C PHE A 197 -4.49 -19.19 -1.60
N GLU A 198 -3.46 -18.66 -0.97
CA GLU A 198 -2.55 -19.42 -0.11
C GLU A 198 -3.27 -19.97 1.12
N TYR A 199 -4.02 -19.13 1.82
CA TYR A 199 -4.76 -19.56 3.02
C TYR A 199 -5.91 -20.50 2.67
N ASP A 200 -6.73 -20.13 1.69
CA ASP A 200 -7.88 -20.94 1.26
C ASP A 200 -7.47 -22.32 0.69
N SER A 201 -6.21 -22.45 0.20
CA SER A 201 -5.71 -23.70 -0.40
C SER A 201 -4.84 -24.55 0.52
N THR A 202 -4.42 -24.02 1.70
CA THR A 202 -3.47 -24.75 2.56
C THR A 202 -3.86 -24.81 4.02
N PHE A 203 -4.67 -23.86 4.54
CA PHE A 203 -4.95 -23.82 5.98
C PHE A 203 -6.10 -24.70 6.41
N ILE A 204 -5.92 -25.31 7.58
CA ILE A 204 -6.93 -26.05 8.34
C ILE A 204 -6.88 -25.52 9.78
N PHE A 205 -7.99 -24.97 10.27
CA PHE A 205 -8.11 -24.59 11.66
C PHE A 205 -8.78 -25.70 12.46
N MET A 206 -8.33 -25.91 13.69
CA MET A 206 -8.95 -26.85 14.62
C MET A 206 -8.89 -26.33 16.06
N PRO A 207 -9.73 -26.87 16.97
CA PRO A 207 -9.61 -26.55 18.39
C PRO A 207 -8.21 -26.86 18.94
N LEU A 208 -7.71 -25.99 19.84
CA LEU A 208 -6.37 -26.09 20.41
C LEU A 208 -6.11 -27.47 21.02
N GLU A 209 -7.05 -28.01 21.80
CA GLU A 209 -6.93 -29.35 22.40
C GLU A 209 -6.72 -30.45 21.36
N ALA A 210 -7.49 -30.41 20.25
CA ALA A 210 -7.35 -31.36 19.17
C ALA A 210 -5.94 -31.31 18.56
N ALA A 211 -5.41 -30.09 18.32
CA ALA A 211 -4.08 -29.89 17.79
C ALA A 211 -2.98 -30.36 18.77
N GLN A 212 -3.10 -30.01 20.05
CA GLN A 212 -2.17 -30.49 21.11
C GLN A 212 -2.10 -32.01 21.19
N ILE A 213 -3.27 -32.69 21.10
CA ILE A 213 -3.33 -34.17 21.08
C ILE A 213 -2.67 -34.69 19.79
N TYR A 214 -3.02 -34.10 18.65
CA TYR A 214 -2.53 -34.55 17.34
C TYR A 214 -1.01 -34.41 17.21
N PHE A 215 -0.46 -33.25 17.61
CA PHE A 215 0.98 -32.97 17.53
C PHE A 215 1.78 -33.44 18.76
N ARG A 216 1.14 -34.07 19.75
CA ARG A 216 1.75 -34.53 21.04
C ARG A 216 2.40 -33.40 21.84
N GLN A 217 1.81 -32.24 21.79
CA GLN A 217 2.20 -31.07 22.58
C GLN A 217 1.23 -30.89 23.76
N ARG A 218 1.08 -31.92 24.59
CA ARG A 218 0.24 -31.83 25.79
C ARG A 218 0.82 -30.75 26.70
N ASP A 219 -0.04 -29.84 27.17
CA ASP A 219 0.31 -28.73 28.06
C ASP A 219 1.34 -27.74 27.51
N SER A 220 1.54 -27.74 26.19
CA SER A 220 2.45 -26.80 25.51
C SER A 220 1.88 -26.33 24.17
N VAL A 221 2.44 -25.25 23.63
CA VAL A 221 2.05 -24.68 22.34
C VAL A 221 3.30 -24.38 21.50
N THR A 222 3.11 -24.28 20.19
CA THR A 222 4.19 -23.93 19.28
C THR A 222 4.59 -22.45 19.43
N ALA A 223 3.60 -21.58 19.60
CA ALA A 223 3.78 -20.13 19.71
C ALA A 223 2.64 -19.45 20.46
N VAL A 224 2.90 -18.23 20.93
CA VAL A 224 1.85 -17.27 21.26
C VAL A 224 1.82 -16.23 20.13
N GLU A 225 0.69 -16.17 19.45
CA GLU A 225 0.40 -15.19 18.39
C GLU A 225 -0.06 -13.89 19.02
N VAL A 226 0.55 -12.76 18.64
CA VAL A 226 0.25 -11.42 19.17
C VAL A 226 -0.27 -10.54 18.05
N ILE A 227 -1.43 -9.96 18.24
CA ILE A 227 -2.04 -8.97 17.36
C ILE A 227 -1.95 -7.60 18.02
N LEU A 228 -1.42 -6.63 17.30
CA LEU A 228 -1.28 -5.24 17.70
C LEU A 228 -2.43 -4.41 17.09
N ASP A 229 -2.72 -3.27 17.69
CA ASP A 229 -3.62 -2.27 17.11
C ASP A 229 -3.01 -1.60 15.85
N ASP A 230 -1.68 -1.42 15.84
CA ASP A 230 -0.93 -0.89 14.72
C ASP A 230 0.21 -1.84 14.33
N PRO A 231 0.12 -2.51 13.15
CA PRO A 231 1.17 -3.42 12.68
C PRO A 231 2.53 -2.77 12.42
N ASP A 232 2.56 -1.45 12.18
CA ASP A 232 3.81 -0.73 11.91
C ASP A 232 4.61 -0.49 13.20
N GLN A 233 3.99 -0.57 14.38
CA GLN A 233 4.64 -0.42 15.69
C GLN A 233 5.28 -1.71 16.21
N VAL A 234 5.45 -2.71 15.38
CA VAL A 234 5.99 -4.03 15.76
C VAL A 234 7.35 -3.95 16.46
N ASN A 235 8.22 -3.02 16.09
CA ASN A 235 9.53 -2.85 16.71
C ASN A 235 9.42 -2.32 18.15
N GLN A 236 8.51 -1.41 18.41
CA GLN A 236 8.24 -0.88 19.76
C GLN A 236 7.60 -1.97 20.64
N ALA A 237 6.65 -2.71 20.09
CA ALA A 237 6.02 -3.82 20.78
C ALA A 237 7.05 -4.91 21.13
N LYS A 238 7.96 -5.28 20.20
CA LYS A 238 9.06 -6.23 20.48
C LYS A 238 9.96 -5.77 21.62
N ALA A 239 10.30 -4.48 21.69
CA ALA A 239 11.09 -3.94 22.78
C ALA A 239 10.37 -4.08 24.14
N SER A 240 9.04 -3.91 24.16
CA SER A 240 8.21 -4.10 25.35
C SER A 240 7.99 -5.57 25.71
N LEU A 241 8.00 -6.47 24.73
CA LEU A 241 7.84 -7.91 24.91
C LEU A 241 9.15 -8.59 25.37
N PHE A 242 10.30 -8.06 24.94
CA PHE A 242 11.61 -8.65 25.23
C PHE A 242 11.87 -8.93 26.72
N PRO A 243 11.53 -8.03 27.66
CA PRO A 243 11.71 -8.30 29.10
C PRO A 243 10.82 -9.42 29.65
N LEU A 244 9.74 -9.79 28.94
CA LEU A 244 8.85 -10.89 29.34
C LEU A 244 9.36 -12.24 28.88
N THR A 245 10.32 -12.26 27.96
CA THR A 245 10.97 -13.48 27.48
C THR A 245 12.08 -13.88 28.43
N SER A 246 12.19 -15.18 28.69
CA SER A 246 13.22 -15.76 29.59
C SER A 246 14.55 -16.03 28.87
N GLY A 247 14.71 -15.50 27.64
CA GLY A 247 15.84 -15.82 26.76
C GLY A 247 15.76 -17.19 26.08
N ARG A 248 14.67 -17.94 26.32
CA ARG A 248 14.35 -19.22 25.67
C ARG A 248 13.32 -19.05 24.54
N GLU A 249 12.77 -17.86 24.39
CA GLU A 249 11.78 -17.51 23.39
C GLU A 249 12.38 -16.62 22.32
N ARG A 250 11.94 -16.83 21.10
CA ARG A 250 12.25 -15.99 19.92
C ARG A 250 11.03 -15.16 19.59
N LEU A 251 11.23 -13.86 19.38
CA LEU A 251 10.24 -12.95 18.87
C LEU A 251 10.43 -12.82 17.36
N THR A 252 9.53 -13.37 16.59
CA THR A 252 9.54 -13.28 15.12
C THR A 252 8.38 -12.39 14.69
N ASP A 253 8.66 -11.32 13.95
CA ASP A 253 7.62 -10.42 13.47
C ASP A 253 7.24 -10.72 12.01
N TRP A 254 6.11 -10.16 11.58
CA TRP A 254 5.57 -10.33 10.25
C TRP A 254 6.53 -9.83 9.15
N GLN A 255 7.34 -8.79 9.43
CA GLN A 255 8.31 -8.25 8.49
C GLN A 255 9.46 -9.23 8.25
N GLN A 256 9.89 -9.94 9.29
CA GLN A 256 10.91 -10.98 9.19
C GLN A 256 10.39 -12.22 8.46
N VAL A 257 9.16 -12.65 8.76
CA VAL A 257 8.53 -13.80 8.08
C VAL A 257 8.34 -13.50 6.59
N ASN A 258 7.96 -12.26 6.25
CA ASN A 258 7.72 -11.82 4.89
C ASN A 258 8.85 -10.91 4.36
N SER A 259 10.10 -11.18 4.74
CA SER A 259 11.24 -10.30 4.46
C SER A 259 11.45 -10.01 2.97
N SER A 260 11.24 -11.00 2.11
CA SER A 260 11.33 -10.80 0.65
C SER A 260 10.30 -9.78 0.15
N TYR A 261 9.08 -9.87 0.65
CA TYR A 261 8.00 -8.94 0.32
C TYR A 261 8.25 -7.54 0.89
N PHE A 262 8.65 -7.47 2.16
CA PHE A 262 8.98 -6.21 2.82
C PHE A 262 10.15 -5.50 2.14
N ASN A 263 11.21 -6.23 1.76
CA ASN A 263 12.32 -5.68 0.99
C ASN A 263 11.88 -5.17 -0.39
N ALA A 264 10.97 -5.87 -1.07
CA ALA A 264 10.40 -5.41 -2.34
C ALA A 264 9.66 -4.08 -2.19
N LEU A 265 8.85 -3.91 -1.13
CA LEU A 265 8.16 -2.65 -0.82
C LEU A 265 9.15 -1.50 -0.51
N GLN A 266 10.27 -1.78 0.16
CA GLN A 266 11.30 -0.77 0.41
C GLN A 266 12.00 -0.34 -0.88
N VAL A 267 12.35 -1.28 -1.74
CA VAL A 267 12.94 -0.98 -3.06
C VAL A 267 11.97 -0.18 -3.91
N GLU A 268 10.71 -0.59 -3.94
CA GLU A 268 9.64 0.11 -4.65
C GLU A 268 9.52 1.57 -4.18
N ARG A 269 9.48 1.83 -2.87
CA ARG A 269 9.43 3.18 -2.31
C ARG A 269 10.59 4.05 -2.80
N ASN A 270 11.81 3.50 -2.83
CA ASN A 270 13.00 4.20 -3.31
C ASN A 270 12.91 4.49 -4.82
N VAL A 271 12.45 3.53 -5.62
CA VAL A 271 12.25 3.69 -7.06
C VAL A 271 11.18 4.73 -7.34
N MET A 272 10.06 4.70 -6.60
CA MET A 272 8.99 5.70 -6.72
C MET A 272 9.51 7.10 -6.39
N PHE A 273 10.28 7.28 -5.32
CA PHE A 273 10.91 8.55 -5.00
C PHE A 273 11.78 9.07 -6.15
N LEU A 274 12.56 8.20 -6.78
CA LEU A 274 13.40 8.56 -7.93
C LEU A 274 12.55 8.97 -9.14
N ILE A 275 11.52 8.21 -9.47
CA ILE A 275 10.58 8.53 -10.57
C ILE A 275 9.88 9.85 -10.30
N LEU A 276 9.38 10.06 -9.08
CA LEU A 276 8.74 11.31 -8.66
C LEU A 276 9.69 12.50 -8.85
N THR A 277 10.92 12.36 -8.39
CA THR A 277 11.96 13.40 -8.56
C THR A 277 12.19 13.72 -10.04
N LEU A 278 12.26 12.69 -10.89
CA LEU A 278 12.47 12.87 -12.34
C LEU A 278 11.29 13.62 -13.00
N ILE A 279 10.05 13.25 -12.67
CA ILE A 279 8.85 13.92 -13.20
C ILE A 279 8.84 15.40 -12.80
N ILE A 280 9.19 15.70 -11.55
CA ILE A 280 9.30 17.07 -11.04
C ILE A 280 10.36 17.87 -11.79
N VAL A 281 11.53 17.28 -12.05
CA VAL A 281 12.61 17.91 -12.83
C VAL A 281 12.13 18.21 -14.25
N VAL A 282 11.43 17.28 -14.90
CA VAL A 282 10.85 17.49 -16.23
C VAL A 282 9.83 18.64 -16.22
N ALA A 283 8.96 18.69 -15.20
CA ALA A 283 8.01 19.79 -15.04
C ALA A 283 8.71 21.14 -14.86
N ALA A 284 9.78 21.20 -14.07
CA ALA A 284 10.59 22.42 -13.89
C ALA A 284 11.24 22.89 -15.21
N PHE A 285 11.82 21.98 -15.99
CA PHE A 285 12.36 22.31 -17.31
C PHE A 285 11.28 22.82 -18.28
N ASN A 286 10.09 22.26 -18.23
CA ASN A 286 8.95 22.70 -19.03
C ASN A 286 8.56 24.15 -18.70
N ILE A 287 8.52 24.51 -17.41
CA ILE A 287 8.27 25.90 -16.95
C ILE A 287 9.36 26.83 -17.43
N ILE A 288 10.64 26.47 -17.24
CA ILE A 288 11.79 27.29 -17.65
C ILE A 288 11.76 27.56 -19.15
N SER A 289 11.56 26.52 -19.97
CA SER A 289 11.53 26.62 -21.43
C SER A 289 10.40 27.53 -21.91
N SER A 290 9.21 27.36 -21.33
CA SER A 290 8.04 28.17 -21.67
C SER A 290 8.20 29.63 -21.30
N LEU A 291 8.75 29.91 -20.12
CA LEU A 291 8.99 31.28 -19.69
C LEU A 291 10.12 31.95 -20.50
N ILE A 292 11.18 31.21 -20.87
CA ILE A 292 12.23 31.75 -21.76
C ILE A 292 11.63 32.13 -23.12
N MET A 293 10.76 31.30 -23.67
CA MET A 293 10.06 31.59 -24.92
C MET A 293 9.16 32.82 -24.77
N LEU A 294 8.36 32.89 -23.71
CA LEU A 294 7.53 34.04 -23.38
C LEU A 294 8.36 35.34 -23.28
N VAL A 295 9.51 35.29 -22.61
CA VAL A 295 10.43 36.44 -22.48
C VAL A 295 10.97 36.86 -23.84
N LYS A 296 11.35 35.91 -24.71
CA LYS A 296 11.84 36.19 -26.05
C LYS A 296 10.76 36.85 -26.90
N ASP A 297 9.57 36.34 -26.90
CA ASP A 297 8.46 36.87 -27.71
C ASP A 297 7.97 38.23 -27.22
N LYS A 298 8.07 38.51 -25.92
CA LYS A 298 7.71 39.79 -25.30
C LYS A 298 8.90 40.77 -25.16
N GLY A 299 10.02 40.48 -25.81
CA GLY A 299 11.23 41.31 -25.73
C GLY A 299 10.99 42.77 -26.11
N ARG A 300 10.21 43.04 -27.18
CA ARG A 300 9.83 44.39 -27.62
C ARG A 300 8.95 45.11 -26.58
N ASP A 301 7.97 44.43 -26.02
CA ASP A 301 7.10 45.00 -24.98
C ASP A 301 7.91 45.35 -23.72
N ILE A 302 8.88 44.50 -23.35
CA ILE A 302 9.81 44.74 -22.24
C ILE A 302 10.66 46.00 -22.52
N ALA A 303 11.19 46.15 -23.74
CA ALA A 303 11.98 47.30 -24.12
C ALA A 303 11.16 48.60 -24.04
N ILE A 304 9.92 48.62 -24.55
CA ILE A 304 8.99 49.75 -24.45
C ILE A 304 8.71 50.11 -22.99
N LEU A 305 8.38 49.12 -22.14
CA LEU A 305 8.12 49.37 -20.72
C LEU A 305 9.36 49.98 -20.03
N ARG A 306 10.57 49.55 -20.39
CA ARG A 306 11.82 50.07 -19.82
C ARG A 306 12.13 51.47 -20.28
N THR A 307 11.87 51.82 -21.53
CA THR A 307 12.01 53.20 -22.04
C THR A 307 11.01 54.15 -21.42
N MET A 308 9.80 53.64 -21.04
CA MET A 308 8.80 54.40 -20.29
C MET A 308 9.12 54.51 -18.76
N GLY A 309 10.26 53.98 -18.31
CA GLY A 309 10.73 54.16 -16.92
C GLY A 309 10.52 52.94 -16.00
N ALA A 310 10.06 51.78 -16.50
CA ALA A 310 9.99 50.60 -15.69
C ALA A 310 11.37 50.10 -15.24
N THR A 311 11.55 49.85 -13.95
CA THR A 311 12.80 49.34 -13.39
C THR A 311 13.03 47.86 -13.74
N ARG A 312 14.31 47.43 -13.72
CA ARG A 312 14.66 46.01 -13.87
C ARG A 312 13.89 45.12 -12.89
N GLY A 313 13.76 45.57 -11.63
CA GLY A 313 13.04 44.86 -10.60
C GLY A 313 11.52 44.70 -10.88
N SER A 314 10.91 45.73 -11.51
CA SER A 314 9.51 45.68 -11.89
C SER A 314 9.28 44.66 -13.01
N VAL A 315 10.14 44.63 -14.03
CA VAL A 315 10.10 43.61 -15.10
C VAL A 315 10.26 42.20 -14.52
N MET A 316 11.28 42.02 -13.66
CA MET A 316 11.48 40.72 -12.99
C MET A 316 10.23 40.26 -12.25
N ARG A 317 9.58 41.11 -11.46
CA ARG A 317 8.37 40.80 -10.72
C ARG A 317 7.19 40.46 -11.61
N VAL A 318 7.02 41.14 -12.74
CA VAL A 318 5.96 40.85 -13.72
C VAL A 318 6.11 39.43 -14.28
N PHE A 319 7.30 39.03 -14.74
CA PHE A 319 7.53 37.69 -15.28
C PHE A 319 7.49 36.61 -14.19
N PHE A 320 7.97 36.93 -12.99
CA PHE A 320 7.83 36.03 -11.83
C PHE A 320 6.36 35.80 -11.50
N LEU A 321 5.52 36.82 -11.44
CA LEU A 321 4.08 36.69 -11.20
C LEU A 321 3.39 35.87 -12.31
N ALA A 322 3.76 36.09 -13.57
CA ALA A 322 3.20 35.35 -14.69
C ALA A 322 3.54 33.85 -14.57
N GLY A 323 4.80 33.50 -14.34
CA GLY A 323 5.21 32.11 -14.18
C GLY A 323 4.66 31.47 -12.89
N ALA A 324 4.65 32.21 -11.78
CA ALA A 324 4.04 31.76 -10.52
C ALA A 324 2.55 31.47 -10.69
N SER A 325 1.83 32.30 -11.45
CA SER A 325 0.40 32.07 -11.72
C SER A 325 0.17 30.78 -12.51
N ILE A 326 0.98 30.48 -13.53
CA ILE A 326 0.92 29.21 -14.27
C ILE A 326 1.21 28.04 -13.33
N GLY A 327 2.24 28.14 -12.49
CA GLY A 327 2.62 27.12 -11.53
C GLY A 327 1.52 26.83 -10.50
N VAL A 328 0.96 27.88 -9.90
CA VAL A 328 -0.10 27.75 -8.90
C VAL A 328 -1.37 27.16 -9.52
N VAL A 329 -1.84 27.70 -10.63
CA VAL A 329 -3.05 27.19 -11.31
C VAL A 329 -2.83 25.77 -11.81
N GLY A 330 -1.67 25.46 -12.40
CA GLY A 330 -1.31 24.12 -12.84
C GLY A 330 -1.29 23.11 -11.70
N THR A 331 -0.62 23.45 -10.59
CA THR A 331 -0.55 22.57 -9.40
C THR A 331 -1.93 22.35 -8.77
N LEU A 332 -2.74 23.40 -8.60
CA LEU A 332 -4.08 23.27 -8.04
C LEU A 332 -5.03 22.48 -8.96
N SER A 333 -4.93 22.70 -10.28
CA SER A 333 -5.68 21.90 -11.24
C SER A 333 -5.23 20.45 -11.23
N GLY A 334 -3.94 20.20 -11.15
CA GLY A 334 -3.37 18.85 -11.03
C GLY A 334 -3.79 18.15 -9.74
N PHE A 335 -3.80 18.86 -8.63
CA PHE A 335 -4.32 18.36 -7.35
C PHE A 335 -5.79 17.95 -7.49
N ALA A 336 -6.65 18.85 -7.99
CA ALA A 336 -8.08 18.56 -8.14
C ALA A 336 -8.33 17.37 -9.08
N LEU A 337 -7.64 17.30 -10.22
CA LEU A 337 -7.71 16.19 -11.15
C LEU A 337 -7.19 14.88 -10.55
N GLY A 338 -6.04 14.94 -9.87
CA GLY A 338 -5.40 13.76 -9.26
C GLY A 338 -6.27 13.13 -8.18
N VAL A 339 -6.80 13.95 -7.27
CA VAL A 339 -7.71 13.49 -6.20
C VAL A 339 -9.00 12.95 -6.80
N ALA A 340 -9.64 13.67 -7.72
CA ALA A 340 -10.87 13.21 -8.36
C ALA A 340 -10.68 11.89 -9.12
N PHE A 341 -9.52 11.69 -9.76
CA PHE A 341 -9.19 10.46 -10.47
C PHE A 341 -8.93 9.30 -9.50
N ALA A 342 -8.15 9.53 -8.44
CA ALA A 342 -7.83 8.53 -7.43
C ALA A 342 -9.09 8.06 -6.68
N ASP A 343 -9.99 8.97 -6.32
CA ASP A 343 -11.24 8.66 -5.63
C ASP A 343 -12.22 7.84 -6.51
N ASN A 344 -12.18 8.06 -7.83
CA ASN A 344 -13.07 7.39 -8.77
C ASN A 344 -12.39 6.26 -9.57
N ILE A 345 -11.21 5.79 -9.18
CA ILE A 345 -10.41 4.84 -9.98
C ILE A 345 -11.13 3.53 -10.25
N ALA A 346 -11.86 3.00 -9.27
CA ALA A 346 -12.65 1.78 -9.43
C ALA A 346 -13.80 1.93 -10.42
N THR A 347 -14.39 3.12 -10.52
CA THR A 347 -15.45 3.43 -11.49
C THR A 347 -14.86 3.59 -12.90
N LEU A 348 -13.70 4.25 -13.00
CA LEU A 348 -12.96 4.40 -14.25
C LEU A 348 -12.48 3.03 -14.78
N GLN A 349 -11.99 2.15 -13.92
CA GLN A 349 -11.64 0.79 -14.28
C GLN A 349 -12.83 0.04 -14.89
N ARG A 350 -13.98 0.01 -14.21
CA ARG A 350 -15.20 -0.65 -14.70
C ARG A 350 -15.67 -0.08 -16.03
N TRP A 351 -15.58 1.24 -16.20
CA TRP A 351 -15.91 1.89 -17.46
C TRP A 351 -14.96 1.47 -18.59
N LEU A 352 -13.66 1.40 -18.33
CA LEU A 352 -12.66 0.95 -19.29
C LEU A 352 -12.85 -0.54 -19.67
N GLU A 353 -13.16 -1.39 -18.70
CA GLU A 353 -13.46 -2.81 -18.89
C GLU A 353 -14.71 -2.99 -19.75
N SER A 354 -15.74 -2.14 -19.53
CA SER A 354 -16.95 -2.15 -20.35
C SER A 354 -16.71 -1.76 -21.81
N LEU A 355 -15.73 -0.89 -22.07
CA LEU A 355 -15.35 -0.46 -23.43
C LEU A 355 -14.45 -1.47 -24.15
N THR A 356 -13.53 -2.12 -23.42
CA THR A 356 -12.57 -3.06 -24.01
C THR A 356 -13.08 -4.48 -24.06
N GLY A 357 -14.14 -4.81 -23.31
CA GLY A 357 -14.68 -6.17 -23.19
C GLY A 357 -13.72 -7.17 -22.51
N THR A 358 -12.65 -6.68 -21.89
CA THR A 358 -11.65 -7.53 -21.22
C THR A 358 -11.56 -7.13 -19.74
N ASN A 359 -11.48 -8.13 -18.84
CA ASN A 359 -11.14 -7.89 -17.44
C ASN A 359 -9.67 -7.50 -17.37
N LEU A 360 -9.38 -6.23 -17.10
CA LEU A 360 -8.01 -5.70 -16.98
C LEU A 360 -7.28 -6.31 -15.77
N PHE A 361 -8.02 -6.65 -14.72
CA PHE A 361 -7.51 -7.30 -13.51
C PHE A 361 -8.26 -8.60 -13.27
N ALA A 362 -7.76 -9.70 -13.84
CA ALA A 362 -8.28 -11.01 -13.52
C ALA A 362 -7.92 -11.33 -12.06
N ALA A 363 -8.92 -11.45 -11.21
CA ALA A 363 -8.76 -11.78 -9.79
C ALA A 363 -7.96 -13.07 -9.56
N GLU A 364 -7.93 -13.96 -10.56
CA GLU A 364 -7.17 -15.21 -10.55
C GLU A 364 -5.65 -15.00 -10.66
N VAL A 365 -5.20 -13.89 -11.26
CA VAL A 365 -3.77 -13.60 -11.48
C VAL A 365 -3.25 -12.57 -10.47
N TYR A 366 -4.05 -11.54 -10.20
CA TYR A 366 -3.63 -10.41 -9.36
C TYR A 366 -4.15 -10.47 -7.94
N PHE A 367 -4.98 -11.47 -7.59
CA PHE A 367 -5.63 -11.61 -6.28
C PHE A 367 -6.49 -10.41 -5.85
N LEU A 368 -6.69 -9.44 -6.72
CA LEU A 368 -7.43 -8.20 -6.50
C LEU A 368 -8.55 -8.12 -7.55
N SER A 369 -9.78 -7.94 -7.10
CA SER A 369 -10.94 -7.76 -7.99
C SER A 369 -11.10 -6.32 -8.49
N GLN A 370 -10.46 -5.35 -7.84
CA GLN A 370 -10.52 -3.93 -8.18
C GLN A 370 -9.17 -3.28 -7.83
N LEU A 371 -8.80 -2.22 -8.56
CA LEU A 371 -7.65 -1.38 -8.22
C LEU A 371 -7.94 -0.63 -6.92
N PRO A 372 -7.26 -0.94 -5.82
CA PRO A 372 -7.41 -0.18 -4.60
C PRO A 372 -6.67 1.15 -4.74
N ALA A 373 -7.27 2.24 -4.28
CA ALA A 373 -6.59 3.51 -4.12
C ALA A 373 -6.88 4.07 -2.73
N VAL A 374 -5.83 4.43 -2.02
CA VAL A 374 -5.91 5.06 -0.70
C VAL A 374 -5.18 6.39 -0.77
N ILE A 375 -5.89 7.48 -0.57
CA ILE A 375 -5.33 8.83 -0.60
C ILE A 375 -4.70 9.12 0.75
N ASP A 376 -3.36 9.20 0.80
CA ASP A 376 -2.64 9.73 1.94
C ASP A 376 -2.50 11.25 1.81
N TRP A 377 -3.23 11.97 2.65
CA TRP A 377 -3.23 13.44 2.63
C TRP A 377 -1.88 14.05 3.01
N GLY A 378 -1.04 13.34 3.76
CA GLY A 378 0.33 13.75 4.06
C GLY A 378 1.19 13.77 2.79
N GLU A 379 1.18 12.69 2.02
CA GLU A 379 1.91 12.58 0.75
C GLU A 379 1.37 13.55 -0.30
N VAL A 380 0.05 13.67 -0.43
CA VAL A 380 -0.58 14.65 -1.32
C VAL A 380 -0.15 16.07 -0.99
N THR A 381 -0.10 16.42 0.28
CA THR A 381 0.36 17.75 0.72
C THR A 381 1.83 17.98 0.34
N VAL A 382 2.70 16.99 0.52
CA VAL A 382 4.11 17.06 0.10
C VAL A 382 4.22 17.26 -1.41
N VAL A 383 3.47 16.52 -2.22
CA VAL A 383 3.46 16.66 -3.69
C VAL A 383 3.03 18.08 -4.10
N VAL A 384 1.96 18.59 -3.52
CA VAL A 384 1.46 19.95 -3.81
C VAL A 384 2.48 21.02 -3.41
N LEU A 385 3.06 20.92 -2.21
CA LEU A 385 4.09 21.86 -1.76
C LEU A 385 5.36 21.78 -2.61
N MET A 386 5.77 20.58 -3.02
CA MET A 386 6.89 20.42 -3.95
C MET A 386 6.58 21.02 -5.33
N GLY A 387 5.39 20.76 -5.87
CA GLY A 387 4.95 21.32 -7.16
C GLY A 387 4.93 22.85 -7.13
N LEU A 388 4.38 23.45 -6.08
CA LEU A 388 4.40 24.89 -5.87
C LEU A 388 5.83 25.44 -5.69
N GLY A 389 6.63 24.82 -4.82
CA GLY A 389 7.99 25.26 -4.54
C GLY A 389 8.87 25.23 -5.80
N LEU A 390 8.81 24.16 -6.57
CA LEU A 390 9.60 24.01 -7.78
C LEU A 390 9.11 24.90 -8.91
N SER A 391 7.80 25.11 -9.04
CA SER A 391 7.28 26.07 -10.03
C SER A 391 7.76 27.49 -9.74
N LEU A 392 7.79 27.89 -8.46
CA LEU A 392 8.33 29.19 -8.04
C LEU A 392 9.85 29.31 -8.30
N LEU A 393 10.60 28.27 -7.95
CA LEU A 393 12.06 28.24 -8.20
C LEU A 393 12.38 28.26 -9.70
N ALA A 394 11.66 27.48 -10.51
CA ALA A 394 11.83 27.43 -11.94
C ALA A 394 11.58 28.79 -12.64
N THR A 395 10.72 29.64 -12.06
CA THR A 395 10.41 30.96 -12.61
C THR A 395 11.50 32.02 -12.34
N ILE A 396 12.37 31.81 -11.35
CA ILE A 396 13.40 32.81 -10.98
C ILE A 396 14.37 33.10 -12.13
N TYR A 397 14.93 32.05 -12.74
CA TYR A 397 15.93 32.21 -13.79
C TYR A 397 15.38 32.94 -15.04
N PRO A 398 14.23 32.54 -15.62
CA PRO A 398 13.66 33.26 -16.77
C PRO A 398 13.30 34.73 -16.45
N SER A 399 12.76 34.98 -15.25
CA SER A 399 12.39 36.33 -14.80
C SER A 399 13.60 37.23 -14.62
N TRP A 400 14.69 36.70 -14.09
CA TRP A 400 15.95 37.41 -13.98
C TRP A 400 16.54 37.72 -15.37
N ARG A 401 16.45 36.78 -16.32
CA ARG A 401 16.89 36.99 -17.71
C ARG A 401 16.06 38.07 -18.40
N ALA A 402 14.74 38.08 -18.18
CA ALA A 402 13.87 39.16 -18.72
C ALA A 402 14.26 40.55 -18.21
N ALA A 403 14.65 40.67 -16.94
CA ALA A 403 15.06 41.93 -16.34
C ALA A 403 16.40 42.49 -16.90
N ARG A 404 17.21 41.61 -17.50
CA ARG A 404 18.54 41.98 -18.08
C ARG A 404 18.52 42.27 -19.59
N LEU A 405 17.38 42.10 -20.26
CA LEU A 405 17.24 42.45 -21.67
C LEU A 405 17.61 43.92 -21.90
N ASP A 406 18.50 44.14 -22.92
CA ASP A 406 18.88 45.49 -23.31
C ASP A 406 17.80 46.07 -24.22
N PRO A 407 17.21 47.24 -23.85
CA PRO A 407 16.17 47.86 -24.65
C PRO A 407 16.65 48.25 -26.07
N VAL A 408 17.94 48.57 -26.22
CA VAL A 408 18.51 49.02 -27.50
C VAL A 408 18.64 47.84 -28.48
N GLU A 409 19.09 46.67 -27.98
CA GLU A 409 19.16 45.46 -28.79
C GLU A 409 17.76 44.95 -29.19
N ALA A 410 16.82 44.96 -28.24
CA ALA A 410 15.47 44.47 -28.48
C ALA A 410 14.65 45.32 -29.47
N LEU A 411 14.98 46.60 -29.64
CA LEU A 411 14.34 47.51 -30.60
C LEU A 411 15.07 47.59 -31.95
N ARG A 412 16.34 47.11 -32.01
CA ARG A 412 17.19 47.22 -33.23
C ARG A 412 17.07 46.04 -34.18
N TYR A 413 16.71 44.84 -33.66
CA TYR A 413 16.52 43.65 -34.49
C TYR A 413 15.05 43.56 -34.93
N GLU A 414 14.79 43.88 -36.20
CA GLU A 414 13.65 43.38 -36.95
C GLU A 414 13.95 41.99 -37.52
#